data_a2ae6cd015dbd98f972fc020f0bc4f61
#
_entry.id   a2ae6cd015dbd98f972fc020f0bc4f61
#
_cell.length_a   1.000
_cell.length_b   1.000
_cell.length_c   1.000
_cell.angle_alpha   90.00
_cell.angle_beta   90.00
_cell.angle_gamma   90.00
#
_symmetry.space_group_name_H-M   'P 1'
#
loop_
_entity.id
_entity.type
_entity.pdbx_description
1 polymer ?
#
loop_
_entity_poly.entity_id
_entity_poly.type
_entity_poly.pdbx_seq_one_letter_code
_entity_poly.pdbx_strand_id
1 'polypeptide(L)'
;NTTSSGQSAEELINNEKCTAALDDSGTPTSLQSVSYSDTTWALLFNCDSIFASTELRQALGSAAASAVEVPGGGLFAEAKGLIPDGLTVDGIDYRQTAGDVRPVFGDPRALYIAARDGGVSPSDFGRVSLLLPSGSGLSDTAELINSAWQKEFSLFFSVEEVEPEEFQKRLENGSYTIALAPVQAEGGSVYTALAQFSPTGGGLTGYSDALYTTQLSASATATGSTRCSLLAACERQLLEQAVAVPLFTQQKRLLVANGIEGLVFDPFGPVLDVTYATKG
;
A
#
# COMPACT_ATOMS: atom_id res chain seq x y z
N ASN A 1 17.60 -5.35 17.03
CA ASN A 1 17.50 -6.76 17.37
C ASN A 1 16.18 -7.28 16.88
N THR A 2 16.17 -7.98 15.76
CA THR A 2 15.02 -8.75 15.31
C THR A 2 14.73 -9.84 16.35
N THR A 3 13.50 -9.94 16.79
CA THR A 3 13.04 -10.90 17.80
C THR A 3 13.07 -12.33 17.25
N SER A 4 14.22 -12.98 17.30
CA SER A 4 14.33 -14.43 17.04
C SER A 4 13.91 -15.31 18.24
N SER A 5 13.36 -14.71 19.31
CA SER A 5 13.12 -15.38 20.61
C SER A 5 11.66 -15.70 20.93
N GLY A 6 10.72 -15.39 20.04
CA GLY A 6 9.27 -15.60 20.29
C GLY A 6 8.68 -14.72 21.41
N GLN A 7 9.41 -13.72 21.92
CA GLN A 7 8.93 -12.76 22.91
C GLN A 7 8.41 -11.51 22.22
N SER A 8 7.28 -10.95 22.71
CA SER A 8 6.73 -9.70 22.19
C SER A 8 7.61 -8.49 22.55
N ALA A 9 7.47 -7.39 21.80
CA ALA A 9 8.17 -6.13 22.09
C ALA A 9 7.88 -5.65 23.52
N GLU A 10 6.64 -5.75 23.98
CA GLU A 10 6.22 -5.37 25.32
C GLU A 10 6.86 -6.26 26.39
N GLU A 11 6.94 -7.57 26.19
CA GLU A 11 7.63 -8.49 27.10
C GLU A 11 9.13 -8.19 27.20
N LEU A 12 9.78 -7.83 26.09
CA LEU A 12 11.20 -7.45 26.11
C LEU A 12 11.45 -6.19 26.92
N ILE A 13 10.56 -5.20 26.81
CA ILE A 13 10.66 -3.94 27.57
C ILE A 13 10.34 -4.18 29.04
N ASN A 14 9.25 -4.88 29.37
CA ASN A 14 8.85 -5.16 30.75
C ASN A 14 9.87 -6.03 31.51
N ASN A 15 10.59 -6.88 30.80
CA ASN A 15 11.68 -7.68 31.35
C ASN A 15 13.05 -6.96 31.34
N GLU A 16 13.07 -5.65 31.09
CA GLU A 16 14.28 -4.78 31.07
C GLU A 16 15.37 -5.26 30.09
N LYS A 17 15.00 -6.05 29.07
CA LYS A 17 15.95 -6.52 28.04
C LYS A 17 16.27 -5.44 27.01
N CYS A 18 15.38 -4.48 26.83
CA CYS A 18 15.57 -3.30 25.99
C CYS A 18 14.73 -2.14 26.51
N THR A 19 15.05 -0.91 26.09
CA THR A 19 14.31 0.30 26.45
C THR A 19 13.32 0.72 25.36
N ALA A 20 13.48 0.22 24.16
CA ALA A 20 12.56 0.43 23.04
C ALA A 20 12.59 -0.77 22.10
N ALA A 21 11.47 -1.09 21.47
CA ALA A 21 11.33 -2.18 20.53
C ALA A 21 10.26 -1.88 19.48
N LEU A 22 10.50 -2.30 18.24
CA LEU A 22 9.46 -2.31 17.21
C LEU A 22 8.41 -3.37 17.57
N ASP A 23 7.16 -2.99 17.49
CA ASP A 23 6.02 -3.85 17.76
C ASP A 23 5.26 -4.15 16.45
N ASP A 24 5.09 -5.43 16.18
CA ASP A 24 4.38 -5.98 15.05
C ASP A 24 3.06 -6.67 15.44
N SER A 25 2.73 -6.66 16.73
CA SER A 25 1.51 -7.30 17.23
C SER A 25 0.28 -6.38 17.17
N GLY A 26 0.49 -5.06 17.25
CA GLY A 26 -0.59 -4.08 17.34
C GLY A 26 -1.44 -4.15 18.60
N THR A 27 -1.08 -5.01 19.57
CA THR A 27 -1.86 -5.15 20.80
C THR A 27 -1.86 -3.87 21.64
N PRO A 28 -2.97 -3.52 22.31
CA PRO A 28 -3.01 -2.40 23.22
C PRO A 28 -1.94 -2.55 24.33
N THR A 29 -1.26 -1.47 24.66
CA THR A 29 -0.19 -1.43 25.66
C THR A 29 -0.29 -0.19 26.53
N SER A 30 0.22 -0.26 27.75
CA SER A 30 0.40 0.90 28.65
C SER A 30 1.74 1.61 28.45
N LEU A 31 2.62 1.08 27.60
CA LEU A 31 3.89 1.71 27.26
C LEU A 31 3.69 2.92 26.36
N GLN A 32 4.65 3.83 26.38
CA GLN A 32 4.69 4.91 25.38
C GLN A 32 4.86 4.31 24.00
N SER A 33 4.15 4.85 23.01
CA SER A 33 4.25 4.37 21.63
C SER A 33 4.27 5.50 20.63
N VAL A 34 5.04 5.31 19.56
CA VAL A 34 5.06 6.18 18.36
C VAL A 34 4.76 5.31 17.15
N SER A 35 3.80 5.74 16.35
CA SER A 35 3.41 5.02 15.13
C SER A 35 3.67 5.87 13.89
N TYR A 36 4.03 5.22 12.80
CA TYR A 36 4.14 5.83 11.48
C TYR A 36 3.70 4.83 10.41
N SER A 37 3.41 5.34 9.22
CA SER A 37 3.07 4.51 8.07
C SER A 37 3.86 4.97 6.84
N ASP A 38 4.48 4.02 6.16
CA ASP A 38 5.19 4.22 4.89
C ASP A 38 4.65 3.29 3.79
N THR A 39 3.67 2.46 4.12
CA THR A 39 3.20 1.38 3.27
C THR A 39 1.69 1.38 3.16
N THR A 40 1.18 1.32 1.93
CA THR A 40 -0.23 1.08 1.63
C THR A 40 -0.37 -0.25 0.91
N TRP A 41 -1.22 -1.14 1.42
CA TRP A 41 -1.60 -2.35 0.71
C TRP A 41 -2.68 -2.03 -0.31
N ALA A 42 -2.44 -2.42 -1.54
CA ALA A 42 -3.31 -2.12 -2.67
C ALA A 42 -3.48 -3.34 -3.59
N LEU A 43 -4.62 -3.40 -4.29
CA LEU A 43 -4.74 -4.25 -5.46
C LEU A 43 -4.05 -3.56 -6.64
N LEU A 44 -3.10 -4.24 -7.24
CA LEU A 44 -2.41 -3.83 -8.46
C LEU A 44 -2.91 -4.68 -9.62
N PHE A 45 -3.25 -4.03 -10.73
CA PHE A 45 -3.65 -4.70 -11.97
C PHE A 45 -2.53 -4.58 -13.00
N ASN A 46 -2.13 -5.69 -13.59
CA ASN A 46 -1.18 -5.68 -14.71
C ASN A 46 -1.88 -5.18 -15.98
N CYS A 47 -1.58 -3.95 -16.38
CA CYS A 47 -2.21 -3.26 -17.50
C CYS A 47 -1.81 -3.82 -18.89
N ASP A 48 -0.81 -4.69 -18.97
CA ASP A 48 -0.36 -5.33 -20.22
C ASP A 48 -1.20 -6.57 -20.61
N SER A 49 -2.26 -6.86 -19.82
CA SER A 49 -3.13 -8.03 -20.00
C SER A 49 -4.57 -7.60 -20.35
N ILE A 50 -5.55 -8.46 -20.03
CA ILE A 50 -6.98 -8.11 -20.09
C ILE A 50 -7.30 -6.86 -19.25
N PHE A 51 -6.45 -6.56 -18.28
CA PHE A 51 -6.52 -5.37 -17.45
C PHE A 51 -6.01 -4.09 -18.15
N ALA A 52 -5.79 -4.09 -19.47
CA ALA A 52 -5.74 -2.87 -20.28
C ALA A 52 -7.07 -2.09 -20.20
N SER A 53 -8.24 -2.80 -20.06
CA SER A 53 -9.54 -2.15 -19.84
C SER A 53 -9.60 -1.48 -18.47
N THR A 54 -9.76 -0.15 -18.50
CA THR A 54 -9.98 0.66 -17.27
C THR A 54 -11.27 0.28 -16.58
N GLU A 55 -12.34 0.06 -17.34
CA GLU A 55 -13.66 -0.31 -16.82
C GLU A 55 -13.59 -1.64 -16.05
N LEU A 56 -12.79 -2.60 -16.55
CA LEU A 56 -12.60 -3.88 -15.86
C LEU A 56 -11.87 -3.67 -14.53
N ARG A 57 -10.78 -2.88 -14.53
CA ARG A 57 -10.04 -2.56 -13.30
C ARG A 57 -10.91 -1.84 -12.29
N GLN A 58 -11.69 -0.86 -12.73
CA GLN A 58 -12.63 -0.12 -11.88
C GLN A 58 -13.74 -1.03 -11.33
N ALA A 59 -14.29 -1.94 -12.15
CA ALA A 59 -15.31 -2.89 -11.70
C ALA A 59 -14.78 -3.80 -10.58
N LEU A 60 -13.66 -4.48 -10.84
CA LEU A 60 -13.04 -5.40 -9.87
C LEU A 60 -12.53 -4.65 -8.63
N GLY A 61 -11.91 -3.49 -8.83
CA GLY A 61 -11.42 -2.64 -7.74
C GLY A 61 -12.53 -2.12 -6.84
N SER A 62 -13.65 -1.66 -7.41
CA SER A 62 -14.83 -1.21 -6.66
C SER A 62 -15.42 -2.32 -5.79
N ALA A 63 -15.63 -3.50 -6.37
CA ALA A 63 -16.17 -4.64 -5.64
C ALA A 63 -15.24 -5.06 -4.48
N ALA A 64 -13.94 -5.10 -4.74
CA ALA A 64 -12.94 -5.46 -3.73
C ALA A 64 -12.87 -4.42 -2.60
N ALA A 65 -12.74 -3.13 -2.92
CA ALA A 65 -12.65 -2.06 -1.93
C ALA A 65 -13.91 -1.97 -1.04
N SER A 66 -15.08 -2.33 -1.58
CA SER A 66 -16.34 -2.35 -0.82
C SER A 66 -16.47 -3.55 0.13
N ALA A 67 -15.71 -4.62 -0.10
CA ALA A 67 -15.80 -5.85 0.68
C ALA A 67 -14.70 -5.99 1.73
N VAL A 68 -13.57 -5.31 1.53
CA VAL A 68 -12.42 -5.40 2.42
C VAL A 68 -12.58 -4.45 3.59
N GLU A 69 -12.56 -4.99 4.79
CA GLU A 69 -12.44 -4.24 6.02
C GLU A 69 -10.96 -4.12 6.43
N VAL A 70 -10.63 -3.08 7.19
CA VAL A 70 -9.28 -2.91 7.72
C VAL A 70 -8.99 -4.09 8.66
N PRO A 71 -7.90 -4.85 8.44
CA PRO A 71 -7.56 -5.97 9.30
C PRO A 71 -7.42 -5.54 10.77
N GLY A 72 -7.98 -6.35 11.66
CA GLY A 72 -7.90 -6.08 13.10
C GLY A 72 -6.46 -6.11 13.63
N GLY A 73 -6.28 -5.71 14.91
CA GLY A 73 -4.98 -5.79 15.59
C GLY A 73 -4.22 -4.46 15.70
N GLY A 74 -4.75 -3.35 15.17
CA GLY A 74 -4.20 -2.00 15.39
C GLY A 74 -2.94 -1.65 14.60
N LEU A 75 -2.47 -2.54 13.72
CA LEU A 75 -1.34 -2.27 12.80
C LEU A 75 -1.79 -1.83 11.41
N PHE A 76 -3.09 -1.76 11.18
CA PHE A 76 -3.65 -1.31 9.92
C PHE A 76 -4.62 -0.15 10.17
N ALA A 77 -4.72 0.74 9.20
CA ALA A 77 -5.63 1.86 9.22
C ALA A 77 -6.24 2.04 7.82
N GLU A 78 -7.36 2.76 7.76
CA GLU A 78 -8.01 3.07 6.50
C GLU A 78 -7.08 3.89 5.58
N ALA A 79 -6.94 3.46 4.33
CA ALA A 79 -6.16 4.20 3.35
C ALA A 79 -6.97 5.38 2.81
N LYS A 80 -6.36 6.57 2.75
CA LYS A 80 -6.93 7.75 2.06
C LYS A 80 -6.45 7.90 0.61
N GLY A 81 -5.61 6.98 0.19
CA GLY A 81 -4.99 6.91 -1.13
C GLY A 81 -3.83 5.92 -1.10
N LEU A 82 -2.94 5.99 -2.09
CA LEU A 82 -1.72 5.15 -2.14
C LEU A 82 -0.63 5.63 -1.18
N ILE A 83 -0.61 6.91 -0.87
CA ILE A 83 0.40 7.51 0.01
C ILE A 83 -0.18 7.60 1.42
N PRO A 84 0.46 7.03 2.45
CA PRO A 84 0.00 7.13 3.84
C PRO A 84 -0.02 8.55 4.39
N ASP A 85 -0.75 8.75 5.49
CA ASP A 85 -0.70 9.98 6.27
C ASP A 85 0.68 10.20 6.91
N GLY A 86 1.02 11.45 7.19
CA GLY A 86 2.24 11.83 7.91
C GLY A 86 3.49 11.98 7.04
N LEU A 87 3.41 11.65 5.75
CA LEU A 87 4.52 11.89 4.82
C LEU A 87 4.54 13.35 4.37
N THR A 88 5.75 13.88 4.18
CA THR A 88 5.96 15.26 3.76
C THR A 88 6.69 15.35 2.42
N VAL A 89 6.42 16.42 1.68
CA VAL A 89 7.15 16.80 0.46
C VAL A 89 7.70 18.20 0.69
N ASP A 90 9.02 18.33 0.74
CA ASP A 90 9.71 19.60 1.04
C ASP A 90 9.18 20.28 2.32
N GLY A 91 8.87 19.50 3.36
CA GLY A 91 8.34 19.97 4.64
C GLY A 91 6.84 20.29 4.65
N ILE A 92 6.14 20.07 3.55
CA ILE A 92 4.68 20.24 3.45
C ILE A 92 4.02 18.86 3.66
N ASP A 93 3.05 18.79 4.55
CA ASP A 93 2.24 17.57 4.72
C ASP A 93 1.55 17.23 3.40
N TYR A 94 1.85 16.04 2.88
CA TYR A 94 1.36 15.63 1.58
C TYR A 94 -0.17 15.49 1.55
N ARG A 95 -0.76 14.93 2.59
CA ARG A 95 -2.21 14.72 2.64
C ARG A 95 -3.01 16.02 2.79
N GLN A 96 -2.43 17.09 3.32
CA GLN A 96 -3.06 18.43 3.30
C GLN A 96 -3.24 18.94 1.86
N THR A 97 -2.33 18.58 0.94
CA THR A 97 -2.44 18.96 -0.48
C THR A 97 -3.29 17.97 -1.27
N ALA A 98 -3.03 16.67 -1.13
CA ALA A 98 -3.71 15.63 -1.89
C ALA A 98 -5.14 15.38 -1.40
N GLY A 99 -5.40 15.52 -0.11
CA GLY A 99 -6.68 15.19 0.51
C GLY A 99 -6.94 13.68 0.60
N ASP A 100 -8.20 13.32 0.82
CA ASP A 100 -8.70 11.96 0.63
C ASP A 100 -9.01 11.77 -0.85
N VAL A 101 -8.24 10.90 -1.50
CA VAL A 101 -8.34 10.64 -2.94
C VAL A 101 -8.76 9.21 -3.23
N ARG A 102 -9.37 8.54 -2.24
CA ARG A 102 -9.95 7.20 -2.48
C ARG A 102 -10.88 7.24 -3.69
N PRO A 103 -10.68 6.34 -4.66
CA PRO A 103 -11.47 6.40 -5.87
C PRO A 103 -12.92 6.01 -5.57
N VAL A 104 -13.85 6.80 -6.06
CA VAL A 104 -15.28 6.47 -6.09
C VAL A 104 -15.61 6.08 -7.51
N PHE A 105 -15.70 4.79 -7.75
CA PHE A 105 -16.08 4.27 -9.06
C PHE A 105 -17.61 4.21 -9.19
N GLY A 106 -18.08 4.01 -10.41
CA GLY A 106 -19.50 3.78 -10.69
C GLY A 106 -20.00 2.41 -10.18
N ASP A 107 -21.21 2.04 -10.58
CA ASP A 107 -21.75 0.71 -10.29
C ASP A 107 -20.84 -0.39 -10.87
N PRO A 108 -20.36 -1.33 -10.05
CA PRO A 108 -19.39 -2.34 -10.49
C PRO A 108 -19.91 -3.22 -11.63
N ARG A 109 -21.22 -3.53 -11.63
CA ARG A 109 -21.82 -4.37 -12.70
C ARG A 109 -21.94 -3.60 -14.01
N ALA A 110 -22.29 -2.32 -13.95
CA ALA A 110 -22.34 -1.48 -15.15
C ALA A 110 -20.94 -1.33 -15.76
N LEU A 111 -19.93 -1.14 -14.96
CA LEU A 111 -18.52 -1.08 -15.39
C LEU A 111 -18.07 -2.43 -16.00
N TYR A 112 -18.43 -3.55 -15.38
CA TYR A 112 -18.11 -4.87 -15.91
C TYR A 112 -18.79 -5.13 -17.26
N ILE A 113 -20.06 -4.72 -17.42
CA ILE A 113 -20.77 -4.82 -18.71
C ILE A 113 -20.06 -3.95 -19.75
N ALA A 114 -19.70 -2.71 -19.41
CA ALA A 114 -18.95 -1.84 -20.32
C ALA A 114 -17.61 -2.44 -20.75
N ALA A 115 -16.87 -3.06 -19.84
CA ALA A 115 -15.65 -3.79 -20.17
C ALA A 115 -15.89 -4.96 -21.16
N ARG A 116 -17.00 -5.70 -20.96
CA ARG A 116 -17.42 -6.79 -21.86
C ARG A 116 -17.80 -6.27 -23.25
N ASP A 117 -18.54 -5.18 -23.31
CA ASP A 117 -18.90 -4.52 -24.56
C ASP A 117 -17.66 -3.95 -25.27
N GLY A 118 -16.65 -3.55 -24.51
CA GLY A 118 -15.33 -3.12 -24.97
C GLY A 118 -14.41 -4.26 -25.46
N GLY A 119 -14.86 -5.52 -25.38
CA GLY A 119 -14.13 -6.67 -25.95
C GLY A 119 -13.53 -7.65 -24.94
N VAL A 120 -13.64 -7.40 -23.63
CA VAL A 120 -13.21 -8.38 -22.61
C VAL A 120 -14.07 -9.64 -22.70
N SER A 121 -13.46 -10.79 -22.92
CA SER A 121 -14.15 -12.07 -23.08
C SER A 121 -14.08 -12.94 -21.80
N PRO A 122 -15.10 -13.78 -21.50
CA PRO A 122 -15.01 -14.75 -20.41
C PRO A 122 -13.82 -15.69 -20.51
N SER A 123 -13.38 -16.02 -21.73
CA SER A 123 -12.20 -16.87 -21.97
C SER A 123 -10.90 -16.25 -21.46
N ASP A 124 -10.85 -14.92 -21.34
CA ASP A 124 -9.65 -14.18 -20.94
C ASP A 124 -9.36 -14.37 -19.44
N PHE A 125 -10.38 -14.70 -18.65
CA PHE A 125 -10.23 -14.91 -17.20
C PHE A 125 -9.60 -16.27 -16.82
N GLY A 126 -9.44 -17.18 -17.76
CA GLY A 126 -8.94 -18.54 -17.47
C GLY A 126 -7.48 -18.58 -16.95
N ARG A 127 -6.75 -17.48 -17.03
CA ARG A 127 -5.36 -17.37 -16.54
C ARG A 127 -5.18 -16.28 -15.48
N VAL A 128 -6.28 -15.73 -14.97
CA VAL A 128 -6.22 -14.70 -13.93
C VAL A 128 -6.03 -15.34 -12.58
N SER A 129 -5.07 -14.83 -11.84
CA SER A 129 -4.83 -15.18 -10.44
C SER A 129 -4.61 -13.92 -9.61
N LEU A 130 -4.88 -14.03 -8.31
CA LEU A 130 -4.56 -13.05 -7.30
C LEU A 130 -3.28 -13.49 -6.59
N LEU A 131 -2.20 -12.75 -6.83
CA LEU A 131 -0.88 -13.00 -6.26
C LEU A 131 -0.74 -12.24 -4.93
N LEU A 132 -0.19 -12.89 -3.89
CA LEU A 132 0.17 -12.25 -2.63
C LEU A 132 1.41 -12.91 -2.01
N PRO A 133 2.17 -12.19 -1.16
CA PRO A 133 3.33 -12.77 -0.49
C PRO A 133 2.89 -13.64 0.68
N SER A 134 3.51 -14.83 0.80
CA SER A 134 3.31 -15.71 1.95
C SER A 134 3.75 -15.02 3.25
N GLY A 135 3.07 -15.37 4.34
CA GLY A 135 3.34 -14.77 5.65
C GLY A 135 2.89 -13.31 5.82
N SER A 136 2.21 -12.72 4.84
CA SER A 136 1.66 -11.35 4.94
C SER A 136 0.48 -11.24 5.92
N GLY A 137 -0.17 -12.35 6.25
CA GLY A 137 -1.40 -12.37 7.05
C GLY A 137 -2.63 -11.88 6.30
N LEU A 138 -2.58 -11.82 4.95
CA LEU A 138 -3.65 -11.26 4.12
C LEU A 138 -4.46 -12.30 3.35
N SER A 139 -4.33 -13.58 3.68
CA SER A 139 -5.10 -14.66 3.03
C SER A 139 -6.60 -14.45 3.19
N ASP A 140 -7.08 -14.07 4.38
CA ASP A 140 -8.49 -13.75 4.63
C ASP A 140 -8.96 -12.56 3.78
N THR A 141 -8.11 -11.55 3.62
CA THR A 141 -8.40 -10.40 2.74
C THR A 141 -8.56 -10.84 1.27
N ALA A 142 -7.69 -11.73 0.79
CA ALA A 142 -7.78 -12.27 -0.56
C ALA A 142 -9.07 -13.09 -0.77
N GLU A 143 -9.50 -13.85 0.25
CA GLU A 143 -10.76 -14.59 0.23
C GLU A 143 -11.99 -13.67 0.19
N LEU A 144 -11.98 -12.57 0.96
CA LEU A 144 -13.04 -11.56 0.94
C LEU A 144 -13.15 -10.92 -0.45
N ILE A 145 -12.03 -10.57 -1.07
CA ILE A 145 -11.96 -10.01 -2.42
C ILE A 145 -12.56 -11.00 -3.44
N ASN A 146 -12.14 -12.26 -3.42
CA ASN A 146 -12.68 -13.28 -4.30
C ASN A 146 -14.18 -13.52 -4.09
N SER A 147 -14.64 -13.51 -2.85
CA SER A 147 -16.06 -13.63 -2.52
C SER A 147 -16.88 -12.48 -3.09
N ALA A 148 -16.34 -11.25 -3.07
CA ALA A 148 -16.97 -10.09 -3.68
C ALA A 148 -17.05 -10.23 -5.21
N TRP A 149 -15.98 -10.64 -5.86
CA TRP A 149 -15.97 -10.87 -7.31
C TRP A 149 -16.91 -12.00 -7.73
N GLN A 150 -16.99 -13.07 -6.94
CA GLN A 150 -17.94 -14.15 -7.20
C GLN A 150 -19.39 -13.67 -7.09
N LYS A 151 -19.70 -12.89 -6.07
CA LYS A 151 -21.04 -12.34 -5.83
C LYS A 151 -21.46 -11.35 -6.92
N GLU A 152 -20.57 -10.45 -7.33
CA GLU A 152 -20.90 -9.38 -8.26
C GLU A 152 -20.83 -9.80 -9.73
N PHE A 153 -19.86 -10.66 -10.08
CA PHE A 153 -19.55 -10.96 -11.49
C PHE A 153 -19.57 -12.46 -11.81
N SER A 154 -19.77 -13.34 -10.82
CA SER A 154 -19.57 -14.79 -10.95
C SER A 154 -18.14 -15.17 -11.36
N LEU A 155 -17.16 -14.34 -10.98
CA LEU A 155 -15.74 -14.57 -11.19
C LEU A 155 -15.09 -15.05 -9.89
N PHE A 156 -14.27 -16.09 -10.00
CA PHE A 156 -13.46 -16.58 -8.91
C PHE A 156 -12.07 -16.89 -9.44
N PHE A 157 -11.05 -16.27 -8.86
CA PHE A 157 -9.66 -16.43 -9.29
C PHE A 157 -8.87 -17.29 -8.30
N SER A 158 -7.90 -18.02 -8.82
CA SER A 158 -6.96 -18.73 -7.93
C SER A 158 -6.13 -17.73 -7.13
N VAL A 159 -5.93 -18.03 -5.85
CA VAL A 159 -5.01 -17.27 -4.99
C VAL A 159 -3.65 -17.97 -5.02
N GLU A 160 -2.61 -17.22 -5.35
CA GLU A 160 -1.24 -17.69 -5.39
C GLU A 160 -0.43 -17.01 -4.27
N GLU A 161 -0.18 -17.75 -3.20
CA GLU A 161 0.75 -17.32 -2.15
C GLU A 161 2.15 -17.83 -2.49
N VAL A 162 3.08 -16.91 -2.60
CA VAL A 162 4.48 -17.23 -2.93
C VAL A 162 5.43 -16.60 -1.92
N GLU A 163 6.63 -17.15 -1.81
CA GLU A 163 7.66 -16.58 -0.94
C GLU A 163 7.98 -15.11 -1.31
N PRO A 164 8.31 -14.24 -0.34
CA PRO A 164 8.51 -12.81 -0.57
C PRO A 164 9.50 -12.47 -1.70
N GLU A 165 10.57 -13.24 -1.84
CA GLU A 165 11.56 -13.06 -2.92
C GLU A 165 10.97 -13.36 -4.31
N GLU A 166 10.18 -14.44 -4.43
CA GLU A 166 9.50 -14.77 -5.69
C GLU A 166 8.39 -13.78 -5.99
N PHE A 167 7.67 -13.31 -4.96
CA PHE A 167 6.65 -12.27 -5.09
C PHE A 167 7.25 -11.00 -5.69
N GLN A 168 8.35 -10.50 -5.09
CA GLN A 168 9.03 -9.31 -5.57
C GLN A 168 9.51 -9.46 -7.02
N LYS A 169 10.11 -10.60 -7.34
CA LYS A 169 10.57 -10.91 -8.69
C LYS A 169 9.43 -10.94 -9.72
N ARG A 170 8.25 -11.48 -9.34
CA ARG A 170 7.08 -11.50 -10.23
C ARG A 170 6.52 -10.10 -10.45
N LEU A 171 6.50 -9.25 -9.43
CA LEU A 171 6.11 -7.85 -9.57
C LEU A 171 7.04 -7.11 -10.54
N GLU A 172 8.35 -7.22 -10.34
CA GLU A 172 9.36 -6.55 -11.17
C GLU A 172 9.33 -6.99 -12.64
N ASN A 173 9.04 -8.26 -12.88
CA ASN A 173 9.00 -8.83 -14.24
C ASN A 173 7.60 -8.74 -14.89
N GLY A 174 6.59 -8.19 -14.21
CA GLY A 174 5.21 -8.19 -14.70
C GLY A 174 4.60 -9.59 -14.83
N SER A 175 5.14 -10.60 -14.11
CA SER A 175 4.70 -12.00 -14.18
C SER A 175 3.53 -12.28 -13.24
N TYR A 176 2.51 -11.43 -13.29
CA TYR A 176 1.27 -11.54 -12.52
C TYR A 176 0.11 -10.94 -13.31
N THR A 177 -1.11 -11.16 -12.87
CA THR A 177 -2.31 -10.54 -13.46
C THR A 177 -2.95 -9.55 -12.50
N ILE A 178 -3.21 -9.97 -11.26
CA ILE A 178 -3.62 -9.12 -10.14
C ILE A 178 -2.69 -9.43 -8.97
N ALA A 179 -2.26 -8.41 -8.24
CA ALA A 179 -1.48 -8.61 -7.01
C ALA A 179 -2.08 -7.82 -5.85
N LEU A 180 -2.14 -8.44 -4.68
CA LEU A 180 -2.33 -7.75 -3.41
C LEU A 180 -0.94 -7.42 -2.87
N ALA A 181 -0.52 -6.16 -3.04
CA ALA A 181 0.87 -5.77 -2.89
C ALA A 181 1.06 -4.53 -2.02
N PRO A 182 2.19 -4.43 -1.31
CA PRO A 182 2.55 -3.21 -0.60
C PRO A 182 3.11 -2.17 -1.59
N VAL A 183 2.54 -0.97 -1.56
CA VAL A 183 3.12 0.22 -2.19
C VAL A 183 3.87 0.98 -1.11
N GLN A 184 5.18 0.96 -1.19
CA GLN A 184 6.04 1.51 -0.15
C GLN A 184 6.65 2.84 -0.56
N ALA A 185 6.57 3.84 0.33
CA ALA A 185 7.27 5.10 0.23
C ALA A 185 8.67 4.96 0.87
N GLU A 186 9.61 4.38 0.13
CA GLU A 186 10.96 4.16 0.62
C GLU A 186 11.61 5.47 1.08
N GLY A 187 12.20 5.45 2.29
CA GLY A 187 12.77 6.63 2.91
C GLY A 187 11.78 7.79 3.13
N GLY A 188 10.48 7.50 3.22
CA GLY A 188 9.41 8.51 3.34
C GLY A 188 9.14 9.30 2.06
N SER A 189 9.67 8.86 0.94
CA SER A 189 9.58 9.59 -0.31
C SER A 189 8.29 9.28 -1.07
N VAL A 190 7.40 10.26 -1.15
CA VAL A 190 6.19 10.19 -1.98
C VAL A 190 6.54 9.97 -3.46
N TYR A 191 7.65 10.58 -3.92
CA TYR A 191 8.12 10.41 -5.29
C TYR A 191 8.47 8.95 -5.59
N THR A 192 9.21 8.27 -4.71
CA THR A 192 9.62 6.85 -4.93
C THR A 192 8.40 5.94 -4.97
N ALA A 193 7.40 6.15 -4.11
CA ALA A 193 6.17 5.38 -4.13
C ALA A 193 5.41 5.49 -5.46
N LEU A 194 5.35 6.68 -6.04
CA LEU A 194 4.66 6.91 -7.31
C LEU A 194 5.53 6.51 -8.50
N ALA A 195 6.85 6.71 -8.44
CA ALA A 195 7.76 6.38 -9.53
C ALA A 195 7.74 4.89 -9.92
N GLN A 196 7.39 4.00 -8.99
CA GLN A 196 7.27 2.56 -9.24
C GLN A 196 6.28 2.22 -10.37
N PHE A 197 5.27 3.08 -10.60
CA PHE A 197 4.27 2.89 -11.64
C PHE A 197 4.69 3.46 -13.01
N SER A 198 5.78 4.22 -13.06
CA SER A 198 6.31 4.76 -14.32
C SER A 198 7.15 3.71 -15.03
N PRO A 199 7.09 3.61 -16.38
CA PRO A 199 7.98 2.73 -17.14
C PRO A 199 9.47 2.93 -16.87
N THR A 200 9.87 4.14 -16.51
CA THR A 200 11.28 4.46 -16.17
C THR A 200 11.63 4.16 -14.70
N GLY A 201 10.64 3.96 -13.84
CA GLY A 201 10.80 3.70 -12.40
C GLY A 201 10.56 2.25 -11.98
N GLY A 202 10.47 1.33 -12.95
CA GLY A 202 10.24 -0.10 -12.68
C GLY A 202 9.02 -0.67 -13.41
N GLY A 203 8.06 0.17 -13.77
CA GLY A 203 6.88 -0.27 -14.55
C GLY A 203 6.02 -1.31 -13.85
N LEU A 204 5.90 -1.20 -12.52
CA LEU A 204 5.30 -2.20 -11.64
C LEU A 204 3.99 -2.84 -12.15
N THR A 205 3.19 -2.08 -12.90
CA THR A 205 1.89 -2.52 -13.42
C THR A 205 1.80 -2.52 -14.94
N GLY A 206 2.89 -2.27 -15.66
CA GLY A 206 2.85 -2.06 -17.12
C GLY A 206 2.08 -0.79 -17.51
N TYR A 207 1.66 0.03 -16.56
CA TYR A 207 0.95 1.27 -16.84
C TYR A 207 1.82 2.27 -17.58
N SER A 208 1.33 2.74 -18.73
CA SER A 208 2.03 3.72 -19.56
C SER A 208 1.08 4.83 -19.96
N ASP A 209 1.34 6.04 -19.45
CA ASP A 209 0.57 7.24 -19.74
C ASP A 209 1.51 8.45 -19.84
N ALA A 210 1.34 9.24 -20.92
CA ALA A 210 2.20 10.37 -21.21
C ALA A 210 2.02 11.53 -20.22
N LEU A 211 0.79 11.76 -19.74
CA LEU A 211 0.50 12.81 -18.77
C LEU A 211 1.12 12.44 -17.42
N TYR A 212 0.94 11.20 -16.97
CA TYR A 212 1.55 10.68 -15.75
C TYR A 212 3.08 10.85 -15.76
N THR A 213 3.71 10.38 -16.83
CA THR A 213 5.17 10.45 -17.01
C THR A 213 5.66 11.90 -17.01
N THR A 214 4.92 12.80 -17.65
CA THR A 214 5.26 14.24 -17.71
C THR A 214 5.15 14.88 -16.32
N GLN A 215 4.06 14.64 -15.61
CA GLN A 215 3.84 15.20 -14.26
C GLN A 215 4.88 14.68 -13.27
N LEU A 216 5.15 13.36 -13.28
CA LEU A 216 6.15 12.76 -12.43
C LEU A 216 7.55 13.31 -12.70
N SER A 217 7.93 13.44 -13.97
CA SER A 217 9.22 14.04 -14.36
C SER A 217 9.32 15.51 -13.95
N ALA A 218 8.26 16.30 -14.12
CA ALA A 218 8.21 17.68 -13.68
C ALA A 218 8.33 17.81 -12.15
N SER A 219 7.76 16.87 -11.39
CA SER A 219 7.88 16.86 -9.93
C SER A 219 9.31 16.64 -9.43
N ALA A 220 10.17 15.98 -10.21
CA ALA A 220 11.56 15.77 -9.84
C ALA A 220 12.39 17.06 -9.77
N THR A 221 12.01 18.09 -10.53
CA THR A 221 12.70 19.39 -10.56
C THR A 221 11.93 20.51 -9.87
N ALA A 222 10.63 20.31 -9.60
CA ALA A 222 9.81 21.24 -8.85
C ALA A 222 10.11 21.19 -7.34
N THR A 223 9.72 22.24 -6.62
CA THR A 223 9.89 22.35 -5.16
C THR A 223 8.60 22.82 -4.49
N GLY A 224 8.52 22.59 -3.18
CA GLY A 224 7.44 23.07 -2.32
C GLY A 224 6.05 22.63 -2.78
N SER A 225 5.09 23.53 -2.73
CA SER A 225 3.69 23.24 -3.07
C SER A 225 3.48 22.79 -4.51
N THR A 226 4.30 23.28 -5.45
CA THR A 226 4.24 22.83 -6.86
C THR A 226 4.60 21.36 -6.99
N ARG A 227 5.68 20.93 -6.35
CA ARG A 227 6.08 19.51 -6.31
C ARG A 227 5.00 18.65 -5.69
N CYS A 228 4.48 19.09 -4.54
CA CYS A 228 3.41 18.39 -3.83
C CYS A 228 2.16 18.23 -4.71
N SER A 229 1.74 19.27 -5.42
CA SER A 229 0.58 19.25 -6.32
C SER A 229 0.76 18.33 -7.53
N LEU A 230 1.96 18.29 -8.11
CA LEU A 230 2.28 17.38 -9.22
C LEU A 230 2.22 15.92 -8.79
N LEU A 231 2.78 15.61 -7.62
CA LEU A 231 2.71 14.25 -7.06
C LEU A 231 1.26 13.85 -6.71
N ALA A 232 0.48 14.78 -6.15
CA ALA A 232 -0.94 14.54 -5.88
C ALA A 232 -1.76 14.28 -7.16
N ALA A 233 -1.41 14.96 -8.27
CA ALA A 233 -2.02 14.69 -9.57
C ALA A 233 -1.65 13.30 -10.10
N CYS A 234 -0.38 12.87 -9.94
CA CYS A 234 0.05 11.52 -10.29
C CYS A 234 -0.71 10.46 -9.48
N GLU A 235 -0.81 10.62 -8.17
CA GLU A 235 -1.57 9.68 -7.32
C GLU A 235 -3.02 9.58 -7.76
N ARG A 236 -3.69 10.72 -7.94
CA ARG A 236 -5.09 10.76 -8.38
C ARG A 236 -5.30 10.04 -9.71
N GLN A 237 -4.40 10.22 -10.66
CA GLN A 237 -4.48 9.57 -11.97
C GLN A 237 -4.39 8.05 -11.87
N LEU A 238 -3.47 7.50 -11.06
CA LEU A 238 -3.38 6.05 -10.81
C LEU A 238 -4.68 5.50 -10.21
N LEU A 239 -5.26 6.22 -9.28
CA LEU A 239 -6.48 5.83 -8.58
C LEU A 239 -7.71 5.91 -9.49
N GLU A 240 -7.89 7.00 -10.23
CA GLU A 240 -8.99 7.17 -11.18
C GLU A 240 -8.97 6.12 -12.30
N GLN A 241 -7.78 5.75 -12.75
CA GLN A 241 -7.57 4.69 -13.75
C GLN A 241 -7.60 3.28 -13.14
N ALA A 242 -7.80 3.16 -11.83
CA ALA A 242 -7.76 1.90 -11.09
C ALA A 242 -6.52 1.05 -11.40
N VAL A 243 -5.37 1.68 -11.66
CA VAL A 243 -4.08 1.00 -11.83
C VAL A 243 -3.67 0.33 -10.52
N ALA A 244 -3.93 1.04 -9.42
CA ALA A 244 -3.81 0.56 -8.06
C ALA A 244 -5.05 0.98 -7.26
N VAL A 245 -5.60 0.08 -6.45
CA VAL A 245 -6.75 0.34 -5.59
C VAL A 245 -6.32 0.17 -4.14
N PRO A 246 -6.15 1.27 -3.40
CA PRO A 246 -5.71 1.21 -2.00
C PRO A 246 -6.79 0.56 -1.13
N LEU A 247 -6.37 -0.32 -0.23
CA LEU A 247 -7.25 -1.02 0.69
C LEU A 247 -7.05 -0.51 2.13
N PHE A 248 -5.82 -0.58 2.63
CA PHE A 248 -5.46 -0.12 3.98
C PHE A 248 -3.98 0.24 4.06
N THR A 249 -3.63 1.10 5.02
CA THR A 249 -2.23 1.42 5.34
C THR A 249 -1.72 0.54 6.46
N GLN A 250 -0.46 0.11 6.35
CA GLN A 250 0.23 -0.62 7.41
C GLN A 250 0.97 0.35 8.31
N GLN A 251 0.73 0.23 9.61
CA GLN A 251 1.42 1.02 10.62
C GLN A 251 2.60 0.25 11.21
N LYS A 252 3.70 0.93 11.40
CA LYS A 252 4.84 0.47 12.18
C LYS A 252 4.81 1.20 13.52
N ARG A 253 4.99 0.47 14.62
CA ARG A 253 4.90 1.01 15.96
C ARG A 253 6.19 0.74 16.72
N LEU A 254 6.73 1.79 17.34
CA LEU A 254 7.82 1.71 18.31
C LEU A 254 7.22 1.80 19.71
N LEU A 255 7.47 0.81 20.55
CA LEU A 255 7.19 0.87 21.99
C LEU A 255 8.42 1.37 22.73
N VAL A 256 8.20 2.19 23.74
CA VAL A 256 9.26 2.80 24.57
C VAL A 256 8.93 2.57 26.05
N ALA A 257 9.92 2.20 26.83
CA ALA A 257 9.78 2.04 28.28
C ALA A 257 9.33 3.36 28.91
N ASN A 258 8.44 3.26 29.89
CA ASN A 258 7.97 4.43 30.63
C ASN A 258 9.14 5.12 31.36
N GLY A 259 9.13 6.46 31.39
CA GLY A 259 10.18 7.27 32.01
C GLY A 259 11.44 7.45 31.12
N ILE A 260 11.41 7.06 29.88
CA ILE A 260 12.46 7.41 28.91
C ILE A 260 12.03 8.68 28.18
N GLU A 261 12.88 9.70 28.26
CA GLU A 261 12.71 11.00 27.60
C GLU A 261 13.89 11.28 26.65
N GLY A 262 13.71 12.22 25.70
CA GLY A 262 14.76 12.64 24.77
C GLY A 262 15.09 11.64 23.66
N LEU A 263 14.27 10.62 23.49
CA LEU A 263 14.35 9.68 22.36
C LEU A 263 13.80 10.36 21.10
N VAL A 264 14.61 10.44 20.04
CA VAL A 264 14.15 10.90 18.75
C VAL A 264 13.94 9.69 17.86
N PHE A 265 12.72 9.54 17.38
CA PHE A 265 12.34 8.50 16.45
C PHE A 265 12.19 9.13 15.05
N ASP A 266 13.10 8.76 14.14
CA ASP A 266 13.00 9.12 12.73
C ASP A 266 12.66 7.86 11.93
N PRO A 267 11.42 7.71 11.47
CA PRO A 267 11.00 6.52 10.74
C PRO A 267 11.71 6.35 9.40
N PHE A 268 12.33 7.41 8.87
CA PHE A 268 12.92 7.45 7.53
C PHE A 268 14.43 7.68 7.53
N GLY A 269 15.01 7.84 8.73
CA GLY A 269 16.43 8.01 8.96
C GLY A 269 17.02 6.89 9.82
N PRO A 270 18.05 7.17 10.62
CA PRO A 270 18.47 6.27 11.68
C PRO A 270 17.31 6.13 12.67
N VAL A 271 16.63 5.00 12.61
CA VAL A 271 15.32 4.70 13.22
C VAL A 271 15.16 5.18 14.66
N LEU A 272 16.26 5.30 15.38
CA LEU A 272 16.25 5.70 16.78
C LEU A 272 17.54 6.46 17.12
N ASP A 273 17.43 7.74 17.43
CA ASP A 273 18.51 8.52 17.99
C ASP A 273 18.35 8.56 19.51
N VAL A 274 19.33 7.99 20.21
CA VAL A 274 19.39 7.90 21.67
C VAL A 274 20.36 8.93 22.28
N THR A 275 20.89 9.85 21.50
CA THR A 275 21.95 10.78 21.90
C THR A 275 21.54 11.61 23.14
N TYR A 276 20.27 11.95 23.24
CA TYR A 276 19.70 12.75 24.33
C TYR A 276 18.75 11.94 25.23
N ALA A 277 18.74 10.61 25.08
CA ALA A 277 17.86 9.78 25.88
C ALA A 277 18.28 9.74 27.34
N THR A 278 17.35 10.04 28.23
CA THR A 278 17.52 9.97 29.68
C THR A 278 16.43 9.12 30.29
N LYS A 279 16.75 8.47 31.42
CA LYS A 279 15.76 7.76 32.23
C LYS A 279 15.41 8.69 33.40
N GLY A 280 14.16 9.17 33.42
CA GLY A 280 13.59 9.96 34.52
C GLY A 280 13.27 9.12 35.75
#